data_5b3dd76bbe0f9b563958d9f4b96a6e04
#
_entry.id   5b3dd76bbe0f9b563958d9f4b96a6e04
#
_cell.length_a   1.000
_cell.length_b   1.000
_cell.length_c   1.000
_cell.angle_alpha   90.00
_cell.angle_beta   90.00
_cell.angle_gamma   90.00
#
_symmetry.space_group_name_H-M   'P 1'
#
loop_
_entity.id
_entity.type
_entity.pdbx_description
1 polymer ?
#
loop_
_entity_poly.entity_id
_entity_poly.type
_entity_poly.pdbx_seq_one_letter_code
_entity_poly.pdbx_strand_id
1 'polypeptide(L)'
;MNADEYRDRIMKRVQNFHEREEKNREFHEKEAARKRRTKTRRVSSVPTEHQEQVRVAKLLDALGLLWCAVPNSGHGKRGKEGAVRGARLRAEGLKAGVPDILVFDPCKGAGGVGLAIELKRVKGGRVSDEQKVWLEELGKRGWICRVCKGFDEVHQVLKELNYV
;
A
#
# COMPACT_ATOMS: atom_id res chain seq x y z
N MET A 1 18.22 21.87 11.13
CA MET A 1 17.72 21.61 9.78
C MET A 1 16.45 22.43 9.62
N ASN A 2 16.44 23.38 8.71
CA ASN A 2 15.25 24.20 8.45
C ASN A 2 14.23 23.45 7.56
N ALA A 3 13.03 24.00 7.40
CA ALA A 3 11.93 23.35 6.67
C ALA A 3 12.27 23.14 5.18
N ASP A 4 13.02 24.05 4.57
CA ASP A 4 13.41 23.96 3.16
C ASP A 4 14.45 22.85 2.94
N GLU A 5 15.48 22.76 3.80
CA GLU A 5 16.47 21.68 3.77
C GLU A 5 15.82 20.30 3.96
N TYR A 6 14.81 20.20 4.84
CA TYR A 6 14.06 18.97 5.03
C TYR A 6 13.28 18.61 3.76
N ARG A 7 12.57 19.58 3.17
CA ARG A 7 11.81 19.41 1.93
C ARG A 7 12.69 18.94 0.78
N ASP A 8 13.83 19.61 0.56
CA ASP A 8 14.78 19.25 -0.49
C ASP A 8 15.33 17.83 -0.31
N ARG A 9 15.63 17.46 0.92
CA ARG A 9 16.09 16.10 1.25
C ARG A 9 15.02 15.04 0.93
N ILE A 10 13.76 15.31 1.25
CA ILE A 10 12.66 14.40 0.93
C ILE A 10 12.46 14.33 -0.59
N MET A 11 12.42 15.46 -1.29
CA MET A 11 12.27 15.48 -2.75
C MET A 11 13.38 14.68 -3.46
N LYS A 12 14.63 14.81 -3.01
CA LYS A 12 15.76 14.04 -3.53
C LYS A 12 15.61 12.52 -3.27
N ARG A 13 15.09 12.14 -2.09
CA ARG A 13 14.81 10.71 -1.78
C ARG A 13 13.71 10.15 -2.68
N VAL A 14 12.64 10.91 -2.90
CA VAL A 14 11.53 10.53 -3.78
C VAL A 14 11.99 10.39 -5.23
N GLN A 15 12.78 11.35 -5.72
CA GLN A 15 13.37 11.27 -7.06
C GLN A 15 14.24 10.03 -7.23
N ASN A 16 15.15 9.77 -6.29
CA ASN A 16 15.98 8.56 -6.30
C ASN A 16 15.15 7.28 -6.25
N PHE A 17 14.02 7.28 -5.52
CA PHE A 17 13.09 6.16 -5.49
C PHE A 17 12.47 5.93 -6.88
N HIS A 18 11.97 6.97 -7.54
CA HIS A 18 11.39 6.85 -8.88
C HIS A 18 12.39 6.35 -9.92
N GLU A 19 13.60 6.87 -9.91
CA GLU A 19 14.67 6.40 -10.80
C GLU A 19 15.03 4.91 -10.59
N ARG A 20 15.03 4.46 -9.32
CA ARG A 20 15.25 3.03 -9.00
C ARG A 20 14.09 2.16 -9.46
N GLU A 21 12.86 2.62 -9.30
CA GLU A 21 11.65 1.88 -9.73
C GLU A 21 11.57 1.80 -11.26
N GLU A 22 11.99 2.84 -11.96
CA GLU A 22 12.06 2.84 -13.43
C GLU A 22 13.11 1.84 -13.93
N LYS A 23 14.32 1.86 -13.37
CA LYS A 23 15.37 0.87 -13.65
C LYS A 23 14.94 -0.56 -13.33
N ASN A 24 14.20 -0.75 -12.23
CA ASN A 24 13.65 -2.05 -11.85
C ASN A 24 12.58 -2.53 -12.85
N ARG A 25 11.70 -1.62 -13.33
CA ARG A 25 10.73 -1.94 -14.38
C ARG A 25 11.43 -2.39 -15.66
N GLU A 26 12.40 -1.62 -16.14
CA GLU A 26 13.16 -1.98 -17.34
C GLU A 26 13.88 -3.33 -17.19
N PHE A 27 14.48 -3.59 -16.02
CA PHE A 27 15.12 -4.86 -15.75
C PHE A 27 14.12 -6.03 -15.81
N HIS A 28 12.96 -5.89 -15.17
CA HIS A 28 11.92 -6.93 -15.18
C HIS A 28 11.29 -7.11 -16.57
N GLU A 29 11.14 -6.04 -17.35
CA GLU A 29 10.69 -6.12 -18.74
C GLU A 29 11.71 -6.88 -19.62
N LYS A 30 13.00 -6.55 -19.49
CA LYS A 30 14.09 -7.25 -20.19
C LYS A 30 14.17 -8.73 -19.77
N GLU A 31 14.02 -9.03 -18.48
CA GLU A 31 13.99 -10.40 -17.97
C GLU A 31 12.75 -11.17 -18.44
N ALA A 32 11.57 -10.53 -18.45
CA ALA A 32 10.34 -11.09 -18.98
C ALA A 32 10.44 -11.37 -20.50
N ALA A 33 11.05 -10.45 -21.26
CA ALA A 33 11.31 -10.64 -22.69
C ALA A 33 12.28 -11.82 -22.94
N ARG A 34 13.29 -12.01 -22.08
CA ARG A 34 14.22 -13.15 -22.14
C ARG A 34 13.52 -14.47 -21.80
N LYS A 35 12.63 -14.49 -20.80
CA LYS A 35 11.85 -15.67 -20.40
C LYS A 35 10.75 -16.02 -21.41
N ARG A 36 10.23 -15.04 -22.20
CA ARG A 36 9.29 -15.29 -23.32
C ARG A 36 9.91 -16.16 -24.44
N ARG A 37 11.25 -16.16 -24.62
CA ARG A 37 11.93 -17.03 -25.58
C ARG A 37 12.02 -18.50 -25.14
N THR A 38 11.70 -18.81 -23.87
CA THR A 38 11.91 -20.16 -23.31
C THR A 38 10.68 -20.90 -22.79
N LYS A 39 9.53 -20.26 -22.57
CA LYS A 39 8.28 -20.99 -22.26
C LYS A 39 7.06 -20.05 -22.20
N THR A 40 6.02 -20.37 -22.96
CA THR A 40 4.70 -19.75 -23.02
C THR A 40 3.89 -19.93 -21.72
N ARG A 41 4.28 -19.25 -20.67
CA ARG A 41 3.40 -19.02 -19.53
C ARG A 41 3.04 -17.53 -19.53
N ARG A 42 1.77 -17.20 -19.85
CA ARG A 42 1.26 -15.82 -19.77
C ARG A 42 1.52 -15.28 -18.37
N VAL A 43 2.58 -14.50 -18.19
CA VAL A 43 2.76 -13.67 -17.02
C VAL A 43 1.82 -12.47 -17.23
N SER A 44 0.87 -12.30 -16.34
CA SER A 44 0.02 -11.12 -16.32
C SER A 44 0.90 -9.88 -16.30
N SER A 45 0.74 -8.98 -17.27
CA SER A 45 1.44 -7.68 -17.32
C SER A 45 0.93 -6.70 -16.24
N VAL A 46 -0.13 -7.07 -15.54
CA VAL A 46 -0.72 -6.27 -14.45
C VAL A 46 -0.08 -6.71 -13.14
N PRO A 47 0.53 -5.79 -12.37
CA PRO A 47 1.08 -6.10 -11.06
C PRO A 47 0.04 -6.72 -10.13
N THR A 48 0.48 -7.63 -9.26
CA THR A 48 -0.37 -8.17 -8.20
C THR A 48 -0.54 -7.13 -7.09
N GLU A 49 -1.61 -7.22 -6.31
CA GLU A 49 -1.85 -6.35 -5.14
C GLU A 49 -0.64 -6.34 -4.18
N HIS A 50 -0.03 -7.50 -3.96
CA HIS A 50 1.19 -7.60 -3.15
C HIS A 50 2.37 -6.81 -3.73
N GLN A 51 2.58 -6.87 -5.06
CA GLN A 51 3.65 -6.10 -5.70
C GLN A 51 3.39 -4.59 -5.58
N GLU A 52 2.14 -4.17 -5.74
CA GLU A 52 1.75 -2.77 -5.54
C GLU A 52 1.96 -2.33 -4.09
N GLN A 53 1.56 -3.15 -3.12
CA GLN A 53 1.77 -2.87 -1.70
C GLN A 53 3.26 -2.73 -1.35
N VAL A 54 4.13 -3.57 -1.90
CA VAL A 54 5.59 -3.45 -1.70
C VAL A 54 6.12 -2.13 -2.25
N ARG A 55 5.61 -1.64 -3.38
CA ARG A 55 5.99 -0.34 -3.94
C ARG A 55 5.55 0.81 -3.03
N VAL A 56 4.30 0.75 -2.55
CA VAL A 56 3.77 1.73 -1.60
C VAL A 56 4.60 1.78 -0.32
N ALA A 57 4.92 0.62 0.26
CA ALA A 57 5.76 0.52 1.45
C ALA A 57 7.11 1.24 1.27
N LYS A 58 7.79 0.97 0.16
CA LYS A 58 9.07 1.63 -0.16
C LYS A 58 8.93 3.15 -0.31
N LEU A 59 7.82 3.63 -0.86
CA LEU A 59 7.55 5.06 -0.98
C LEU A 59 7.34 5.70 0.39
N LEU A 60 6.51 5.10 1.24
CA LEU A 60 6.24 5.60 2.59
C LEU A 60 7.52 5.65 3.45
N ASP A 61 8.37 4.61 3.34
CA ASP A 61 9.70 4.58 3.97
C ASP A 61 10.61 5.69 3.43
N ALA A 62 10.62 5.90 2.10
CA ALA A 62 11.43 6.96 1.48
C ALA A 62 11.00 8.35 1.93
N LEU A 63 9.71 8.57 2.16
CA LEU A 63 9.16 9.81 2.71
C LEU A 63 9.46 9.97 4.21
N GLY A 64 9.85 8.91 4.90
CA GLY A 64 10.13 8.91 6.34
C GLY A 64 8.87 9.03 7.19
N LEU A 65 7.73 8.58 6.68
CA LEU A 65 6.45 8.62 7.39
C LEU A 65 6.37 7.53 8.45
N LEU A 66 5.64 7.80 9.52
CA LEU A 66 5.27 6.80 10.52
C LEU A 66 4.04 6.03 10.01
N TRP A 67 4.21 4.78 9.66
CA TRP A 67 3.15 3.97 9.07
C TRP A 67 3.27 2.50 9.43
N CYS A 68 2.21 1.73 9.22
CA CYS A 68 2.25 0.28 9.28
C CYS A 68 1.33 -0.35 8.22
N ALA A 69 1.68 -1.56 7.79
CA ALA A 69 0.76 -2.42 7.07
C ALA A 69 -0.05 -3.26 8.06
N VAL A 70 -1.33 -3.43 7.78
CA VAL A 70 -2.21 -4.30 8.57
C VAL A 70 -2.38 -5.63 7.84
N PRO A 71 -1.98 -6.76 8.43
CA PRO A 71 -2.15 -8.06 7.81
C PRO A 71 -3.63 -8.46 7.79
N ASN A 72 -4.32 -8.15 6.70
CA ASN A 72 -5.76 -8.40 6.55
C ASN A 72 -6.11 -9.81 6.15
N SER A 73 -5.16 -10.60 5.75
CA SER A 73 -5.45 -11.90 5.21
C SER A 73 -4.89 -13.00 6.07
N GLY A 74 -5.77 -13.88 6.44
CA GLY A 74 -5.41 -15.23 6.76
C GLY A 74 -4.79 -15.95 5.56
N HIS A 75 -3.65 -15.46 5.04
CA HIS A 75 -2.76 -16.23 4.17
C HIS A 75 -2.14 -17.38 4.96
N GLY A 76 -2.97 -18.00 5.81
CA GLY A 76 -2.67 -19.20 6.52
C GLY A 76 -2.87 -20.41 5.63
N LYS A 77 -2.12 -21.45 5.89
CA LYS A 77 -2.31 -22.78 5.33
C LYS A 77 -3.81 -23.12 5.28
N ARG A 78 -4.27 -23.64 4.15
CA ARG A 78 -5.63 -24.21 4.06
C ARG A 78 -5.73 -25.43 4.97
N GLY A 79 -6.88 -25.63 5.62
CA GLY A 79 -7.13 -26.77 6.48
C GLY A 79 -7.24 -26.42 7.98
N LYS A 80 -7.25 -27.45 8.82
CA LYS A 80 -7.44 -27.31 10.28
C LYS A 80 -6.44 -26.37 10.95
N GLU A 81 -5.16 -26.45 10.60
CA GLU A 81 -4.11 -25.56 11.13
C GLU A 81 -4.37 -24.08 10.80
N GLY A 82 -4.82 -23.79 9.59
CA GLY A 82 -5.18 -22.44 9.19
C GLY A 82 -6.38 -21.89 9.96
N ALA A 83 -7.39 -22.74 10.20
CA ALA A 83 -8.57 -22.37 10.98
C ALA A 83 -8.21 -22.08 12.45
N VAL A 84 -7.39 -22.92 13.08
CA VAL A 84 -6.91 -22.72 14.45
C VAL A 84 -6.09 -21.43 14.57
N ARG A 85 -5.15 -21.21 13.65
CA ARG A 85 -4.36 -19.97 13.62
C ARG A 85 -5.24 -18.73 13.44
N GLY A 86 -6.19 -18.78 12.51
CA GLY A 86 -7.15 -17.69 12.30
C GLY A 86 -8.01 -17.40 13.53
N ALA A 87 -8.46 -18.44 14.25
CA ALA A 87 -9.21 -18.28 15.49
C ALA A 87 -8.36 -17.62 16.58
N ARG A 88 -7.09 -18.06 16.72
CA ARG A 88 -6.14 -17.46 17.66
C ARG A 88 -5.88 -15.99 17.37
N LEU A 89 -5.57 -15.63 16.11
CA LEU A 89 -5.35 -14.24 15.71
C LEU A 89 -6.59 -13.37 15.97
N ARG A 90 -7.79 -13.88 15.73
CA ARG A 90 -9.03 -13.15 16.07
C ARG A 90 -9.19 -12.96 17.59
N ALA A 91 -8.84 -13.95 18.40
CA ALA A 91 -8.83 -13.81 19.86
C ALA A 91 -7.79 -12.80 20.34
N GLU A 92 -6.65 -12.71 19.66
CA GLU A 92 -5.60 -11.71 19.89
C GLU A 92 -5.95 -10.31 19.36
N GLY A 93 -7.13 -10.14 18.73
CA GLY A 93 -7.66 -8.84 18.30
C GLY A 93 -7.60 -8.57 16.81
N LEU A 94 -7.17 -9.53 15.98
CA LEU A 94 -7.24 -9.35 14.52
C LEU A 94 -8.69 -9.15 14.10
N LYS A 95 -8.95 -8.05 13.41
CA LYS A 95 -10.27 -7.71 12.87
C LYS A 95 -10.26 -7.80 11.34
N ALA A 96 -11.35 -8.32 10.78
CA ALA A 96 -11.56 -8.30 9.35
C ALA A 96 -11.90 -6.87 8.88
N GLY A 97 -11.47 -6.52 7.70
CA GLY A 97 -11.84 -5.26 7.04
C GLY A 97 -11.04 -4.03 7.45
N VAL A 98 -10.05 -4.15 8.35
CA VAL A 98 -9.13 -3.04 8.64
C VAL A 98 -8.39 -2.67 7.36
N PRO A 99 -8.23 -1.37 7.01
CA PRO A 99 -7.47 -0.95 5.84
C PRO A 99 -6.05 -1.50 5.80
N ASP A 100 -5.53 -1.77 4.61
CA ASP A 100 -4.24 -2.44 4.39
C ASP A 100 -3.05 -1.64 4.93
N ILE A 101 -3.14 -0.30 4.94
CA ILE A 101 -2.06 0.61 5.34
C ILE A 101 -2.63 1.74 6.20
N LEU A 102 -1.97 2.00 7.32
CA LEU A 102 -2.25 3.14 8.20
C LEU A 102 -1.01 4.04 8.26
N VAL A 103 -1.16 5.31 7.93
CA VAL A 103 -0.15 6.36 8.10
C VAL A 103 -0.58 7.24 9.27
N PHE A 104 0.27 7.33 10.27
CA PHE A 104 -0.02 8.03 11.53
C PHE A 104 0.37 9.50 11.52
N ASP A 105 1.21 9.90 10.56
CA ASP A 105 1.51 11.32 10.38
C ASP A 105 0.25 12.09 10.01
N PRO A 106 -0.02 13.23 10.64
CA PRO A 106 -1.19 14.05 10.34
C PRO A 106 -1.19 14.55 8.91
N CYS A 107 -2.35 14.56 8.28
CA CYS A 107 -2.54 15.11 6.94
C CYS A 107 -2.52 16.64 6.99
N LYS A 108 -1.39 17.27 6.73
CA LYS A 108 -1.21 18.74 6.80
C LYS A 108 -2.18 19.51 5.88
N GLY A 109 -2.56 18.93 4.75
CA GLY A 109 -3.43 19.57 3.75
C GLY A 109 -4.93 19.45 4.04
N ALA A 110 -5.36 18.54 4.90
CA ALA A 110 -6.78 18.24 5.08
C ALA A 110 -7.22 18.12 6.56
N GLY A 111 -6.33 18.42 7.51
CA GLY A 111 -6.66 18.44 8.95
C GLY A 111 -7.00 17.07 9.56
N GLY A 112 -6.68 15.97 8.87
CA GLY A 112 -6.92 14.61 9.37
C GLY A 112 -5.86 14.16 10.36
N VAL A 113 -6.25 13.31 11.31
CA VAL A 113 -5.33 12.73 12.32
C VAL A 113 -4.39 11.68 11.74
N GLY A 114 -4.68 11.18 10.54
CA GLY A 114 -3.88 10.19 9.81
C GLY A 114 -4.57 9.79 8.51
N LEU A 115 -3.90 8.93 7.74
CA LEU A 115 -4.42 8.42 6.47
C LEU A 115 -4.55 6.89 6.52
N ALA A 116 -5.74 6.39 6.20
CA ALA A 116 -6.02 4.97 6.05
C ALA A 116 -6.20 4.64 4.57
N ILE A 117 -5.42 3.71 4.05
CA ILE A 117 -5.44 3.30 2.64
C ILE A 117 -5.88 1.84 2.55
N GLU A 118 -6.96 1.62 1.83
CA GLU A 118 -7.36 0.31 1.35
C GLU A 118 -6.83 0.11 -0.07
N LEU A 119 -5.92 -0.84 -0.25
CA LEU A 119 -5.30 -1.09 -1.54
C LEU A 119 -6.08 -2.14 -2.33
N LYS A 120 -6.31 -1.88 -3.59
CA LYS A 120 -7.00 -2.80 -4.50
C LYS A 120 -6.19 -3.02 -5.77
N ARG A 121 -6.44 -4.15 -6.40
CA ARG A 121 -5.90 -4.40 -7.74
C ARG A 121 -6.42 -3.36 -8.71
N VAL A 122 -5.59 -2.96 -9.66
CA VAL A 122 -5.96 -2.05 -10.75
C VAL A 122 -7.17 -2.56 -11.53
N LYS A 123 -7.31 -3.89 -11.69
CA LYS A 123 -8.47 -4.52 -12.32
C LYS A 123 -9.18 -5.48 -11.36
N GLY A 124 -10.49 -5.28 -11.16
CA GLY A 124 -11.38 -6.25 -10.51
C GLY A 124 -11.41 -6.25 -8.97
N GLY A 125 -10.73 -5.32 -8.30
CA GLY A 125 -10.80 -5.19 -6.84
C GLY A 125 -12.13 -4.61 -6.37
N ARG A 126 -12.77 -5.25 -5.36
CA ARG A 126 -13.97 -4.74 -4.68
C ARG A 126 -13.68 -4.50 -3.21
N VAL A 127 -14.31 -3.47 -2.65
CA VAL A 127 -14.30 -3.21 -1.20
C VAL A 127 -15.38 -4.08 -0.57
N SER A 128 -15.01 -4.85 0.46
CA SER A 128 -16.00 -5.65 1.22
C SER A 128 -16.84 -4.77 2.15
N ASP A 129 -17.93 -5.31 2.68
CA ASP A 129 -18.79 -4.56 3.59
C ASP A 129 -18.09 -4.29 4.92
N GLU A 130 -17.27 -5.22 5.40
CA GLU A 130 -16.43 -5.00 6.59
C GLU A 130 -15.42 -3.86 6.36
N GLN A 131 -14.80 -3.79 5.18
CA GLN A 131 -13.89 -2.70 4.82
C GLN A 131 -14.61 -1.35 4.76
N LYS A 132 -15.83 -1.31 4.22
CA LYS A 132 -16.64 -0.08 4.20
C LYS A 132 -16.92 0.42 5.62
N VAL A 133 -17.32 -0.49 6.52
CA VAL A 133 -17.56 -0.16 7.93
C VAL A 133 -16.31 0.42 8.59
N TRP A 134 -15.14 -0.19 8.37
CA TRP A 134 -13.89 0.33 8.92
C TRP A 134 -13.53 1.71 8.38
N LEU A 135 -13.65 1.93 7.06
CA LEU A 135 -13.36 3.23 6.45
C LEU A 135 -14.29 4.31 6.98
N GLU A 136 -15.59 4.00 7.14
CA GLU A 136 -16.57 4.93 7.71
C GLU A 136 -16.25 5.27 9.18
N GLU A 137 -15.99 4.24 9.99
CA GLU A 137 -15.68 4.41 11.41
C GLU A 137 -14.36 5.15 11.67
N LEU A 138 -13.35 4.93 10.85
CA LEU A 138 -12.11 5.71 10.90
C LEU A 138 -12.37 7.16 10.48
N GLY A 139 -13.17 7.38 9.44
CA GLY A 139 -13.56 8.72 9.01
C GLY A 139 -14.26 9.51 10.09
N LYS A 140 -15.22 8.90 10.82
CA LYS A 140 -15.87 9.51 12.01
C LYS A 140 -14.89 9.91 13.12
N ARG A 141 -13.72 9.28 13.17
CA ARG A 141 -12.63 9.55 14.13
C ARG A 141 -11.57 10.53 13.60
N GLY A 142 -11.85 11.17 12.46
CA GLY A 142 -10.98 12.18 11.87
C GLY A 142 -9.88 11.62 10.97
N TRP A 143 -9.88 10.32 10.66
CA TRP A 143 -8.95 9.76 9.67
C TRP A 143 -9.39 10.11 8.24
N ILE A 144 -8.43 10.41 7.40
CA ILE A 144 -8.68 10.45 5.96
C ILE A 144 -8.60 9.03 5.42
N CYS A 145 -9.69 8.57 4.81
CA CYS A 145 -9.77 7.21 4.28
C CYS A 145 -9.78 7.25 2.75
N ARG A 146 -8.96 6.40 2.13
CA ARG A 146 -8.88 6.28 0.67
C ARG A 146 -8.85 4.81 0.24
N VAL A 147 -9.59 4.52 -0.81
CA VAL A 147 -9.47 3.25 -1.55
C VAL A 147 -8.67 3.54 -2.80
N CYS A 148 -7.52 2.88 -2.96
CA CYS A 148 -6.59 3.14 -4.06
C CYS A 148 -6.38 1.89 -4.89
N LYS A 149 -6.43 2.02 -6.21
CA LYS A 149 -6.17 0.95 -7.17
C LYS A 149 -4.73 1.02 -7.64
N GLY A 150 -3.86 0.27 -6.96
CA GLY A 150 -2.43 0.24 -7.26
C GLY A 150 -1.65 1.43 -6.71
N PHE A 151 -0.37 1.44 -7.01
CA PHE A 151 0.60 2.41 -6.51
C PHE A 151 0.32 3.85 -6.98
N ASP A 152 -0.07 4.02 -8.24
CA ASP A 152 -0.17 5.34 -8.84
C ASP A 152 -1.28 6.19 -8.18
N GLU A 153 -2.42 5.56 -7.82
CA GLU A 153 -3.48 6.25 -7.08
C GLU A 153 -3.03 6.59 -5.64
N VAL A 154 -2.28 5.69 -4.98
CA VAL A 154 -1.70 6.02 -3.65
C VAL A 154 -0.77 7.22 -3.74
N HIS A 155 0.13 7.24 -4.73
CA HIS A 155 1.06 8.34 -4.94
C HIS A 155 0.33 9.67 -5.18
N GLN A 156 -0.75 9.64 -5.98
CA GLN A 156 -1.59 10.82 -6.21
C GLN A 156 -2.24 11.31 -4.90
N VAL A 157 -2.81 10.41 -4.10
CA VAL A 157 -3.39 10.74 -2.79
C VAL A 157 -2.36 11.37 -1.85
N LEU A 158 -1.14 10.83 -1.81
CA LEU A 158 -0.07 11.39 -0.96
C LEU A 158 0.30 12.82 -1.39
N LYS A 159 0.29 13.13 -2.68
CA LYS A 159 0.48 14.50 -3.20
C LYS A 159 -0.68 15.42 -2.81
N GLU A 160 -1.91 15.01 -3.02
CA GLU A 160 -3.11 15.79 -2.69
C GLU A 160 -3.17 16.15 -1.19
N LEU A 161 -2.65 15.26 -0.34
CA LEU A 161 -2.62 15.44 1.11
C LEU A 161 -1.33 16.09 1.64
N ASN A 162 -0.46 16.57 0.74
CA ASN A 162 0.82 17.23 1.06
C ASN A 162 1.78 16.37 1.91
N TYR A 163 1.83 15.06 1.67
CA TYR A 163 2.87 14.18 2.19
C TYR A 163 4.12 14.16 1.30
N VAL A 164 3.96 14.57 0.04
CA VAL A 164 5.00 14.68 -0.99
C VAL A 164 5.06 16.09 -1.53
#